data_b4f8cb34a638d8c10787a014ca448b97
#
_entry.id   b4f8cb34a638d8c10787a014ca448b97
#
_cell.length_a   1.000
_cell.length_b   1.000
_cell.length_c   1.000
_cell.angle_alpha   90.00
_cell.angle_beta   90.00
_cell.angle_gamma   90.00
#
_symmetry.space_group_name_H-M   'P 1'
#
loop_
_entity.id
_entity.type
_entity.pdbx_description
1 polymer ?
#
loop_
_entity_poly.entity_id
_entity_poly.type
_entity_poly.pdbx_seq_one_letter_code
_entity_poly.pdbx_strand_id
1 'polypeptide(L)'
;TQGVSSAASDVYKRQVMDKLKECFEKKQPVDELIHEKMMELFRLYLIVGGMPAVVDAYIRTNNLKEVLRIQQGIVQLYYKDIAKYDKDNKLYLDEIFSLIPSELNNKNKRFIMKDLNENFRFSRYENSFIWLKEAGVALPVYCVQEPEIPLLLSKSTNLFKLFLSDVGLLASMYVDGLQLKILNREKDINFGAIYENAAAQELKAHGFELYYFNSKKQGELDFVIEYKGNVLPLEIKSGKAYTRHNALDNVLKDERYAIPQALVFCNENISTVDKIVYLPIYMIGFLENEKIDEYIYSIDLSALQ
;
A
#
# COMPACT_ATOMS: atom_id res chain seq x y z
N THR A 1 -14.29 -38.67 -5.03
CA THR A 1 -12.91 -38.48 -4.50
C THR A 1 -12.40 -37.04 -4.63
N GLN A 2 -12.81 -36.26 -5.64
CA GLN A 2 -12.41 -34.87 -5.81
C GLN A 2 -12.97 -33.92 -4.72
N GLY A 3 -14.18 -34.14 -4.23
CA GLY A 3 -14.81 -33.28 -3.21
C GLY A 3 -14.16 -33.35 -1.81
N VAL A 4 -13.63 -34.49 -1.42
CA VAL A 4 -12.95 -34.67 -0.11
C VAL A 4 -11.56 -34.04 -0.13
N SER A 5 -10.88 -34.05 -1.27
CA SER A 5 -9.57 -33.42 -1.44
C SER A 5 -9.66 -31.87 -1.37
N SER A 6 -10.74 -31.28 -1.92
CA SER A 6 -10.93 -29.81 -1.85
C SER A 6 -11.26 -29.34 -0.44
N ALA A 7 -12.16 -30.03 0.29
CA ALA A 7 -12.52 -29.69 1.66
C ALA A 7 -11.30 -29.78 2.61
N ALA A 8 -10.48 -30.83 2.52
CA ALA A 8 -9.27 -30.97 3.32
C ALA A 8 -8.23 -29.86 2.99
N SER A 9 -8.09 -29.48 1.72
CA SER A 9 -7.24 -28.37 1.28
C SER A 9 -7.73 -27.04 1.86
N ASP A 10 -9.04 -26.80 1.88
CA ASP A 10 -9.62 -25.55 2.40
C ASP A 10 -9.51 -25.45 3.92
N VAL A 11 -9.67 -26.56 4.64
CA VAL A 11 -9.40 -26.63 6.08
C VAL A 11 -7.95 -26.32 6.39
N TYR A 12 -7.01 -26.92 5.64
CA TYR A 12 -5.58 -26.65 5.81
C TYR A 12 -5.21 -25.18 5.54
N LYS A 13 -5.77 -24.59 4.49
CA LYS A 13 -5.56 -23.16 4.19
C LYS A 13 -6.05 -22.26 5.31
N ARG A 14 -7.23 -22.54 5.88
CA ARG A 14 -7.76 -21.81 7.03
C ARG A 14 -6.84 -21.93 8.24
N GLN A 15 -6.38 -23.13 8.58
CA GLN A 15 -5.45 -23.35 9.70
C GLN A 15 -4.14 -22.58 9.52
N VAL A 16 -3.60 -22.51 8.31
CA VAL A 16 -2.41 -21.70 8.02
C VAL A 16 -2.70 -20.21 8.22
N MET A 17 -3.84 -19.71 7.72
CA MET A 17 -4.22 -18.30 7.91
C MET A 17 -4.44 -17.94 9.37
N ASP A 18 -5.13 -18.80 10.14
CA ASP A 18 -5.34 -18.63 11.58
C ASP A 18 -4.01 -18.61 12.34
N LYS A 19 -3.09 -19.48 11.96
CA LYS A 19 -1.74 -19.52 12.56
C LYS A 19 -0.92 -18.26 12.23
N LEU A 20 -0.98 -17.78 11.00
CA LEU A 20 -0.33 -16.53 10.58
C LEU A 20 -0.89 -15.33 11.36
N LYS A 21 -2.21 -15.27 11.53
CA LYS A 21 -2.88 -14.22 12.31
C LYS A 21 -2.44 -14.29 13.79
N GLU A 22 -2.38 -15.48 14.38
CA GLU A 22 -1.86 -15.68 15.73
C GLU A 22 -0.41 -15.19 15.88
N CYS A 23 0.46 -15.51 14.90
CA CYS A 23 1.85 -15.04 14.89
C CYS A 23 1.93 -13.52 14.83
N PHE A 24 1.09 -12.88 13.98
CA PHE A 24 0.99 -11.42 13.86
C PHE A 24 0.57 -10.77 15.19
N GLU A 25 -0.51 -11.27 15.81
CA GLU A 25 -1.03 -10.75 17.08
C GLU A 25 -0.04 -10.90 18.24
N LYS A 26 0.58 -12.08 18.34
CA LYS A 26 1.56 -12.40 19.41
C LYS A 26 2.98 -11.91 19.11
N LYS A 27 3.24 -11.35 17.93
CA LYS A 27 4.57 -10.91 17.48
C LYS A 27 5.61 -12.03 17.56
N GLN A 28 5.21 -13.24 17.20
CA GLN A 28 6.03 -14.44 17.23
C GLN A 28 6.43 -14.86 15.81
N PRO A 29 7.68 -15.35 15.59
CA PRO A 29 8.10 -15.81 14.29
C PRO A 29 7.17 -16.88 13.69
N VAL A 30 6.96 -16.80 12.39
CA VAL A 30 6.30 -17.83 11.60
C VAL A 30 7.26 -18.99 11.37
N ASP A 31 6.75 -20.20 11.25
CA ASP A 31 7.53 -21.34 10.76
C ASP A 31 8.22 -20.99 9.44
N GLU A 32 9.51 -21.32 9.32
CA GLU A 32 10.36 -20.86 8.22
C GLU A 32 9.84 -21.34 6.86
N LEU A 33 9.36 -22.57 6.78
CA LEU A 33 8.82 -23.13 5.54
C LEU A 33 7.53 -22.42 5.10
N ILE A 34 6.67 -22.10 6.08
CA ILE A 34 5.44 -21.33 5.83
C ILE A 34 5.80 -19.90 5.41
N HIS A 35 6.78 -19.28 6.09
CA HIS A 35 7.25 -17.93 5.75
C HIS A 35 7.77 -17.86 4.31
N GLU A 36 8.67 -18.77 3.92
CA GLU A 36 9.19 -18.82 2.56
C GLU A 36 8.07 -18.97 1.52
N LYS A 37 7.09 -19.85 1.79
CA LYS A 37 5.96 -20.07 0.89
C LYS A 37 5.05 -18.85 0.77
N MET A 38 4.79 -18.17 1.87
CA MET A 38 4.02 -16.91 1.87
C MET A 38 4.76 -15.79 1.12
N MET A 39 6.09 -15.73 1.23
CA MET A 39 6.90 -14.80 0.45
C MET A 39 6.88 -15.11 -1.06
N GLU A 40 6.82 -16.38 -1.46
CA GLU A 40 6.60 -16.77 -2.86
C GLU A 40 5.23 -16.30 -3.37
N LEU A 41 4.18 -16.54 -2.59
CA LEU A 41 2.81 -16.11 -2.92
C LEU A 41 2.72 -14.58 -3.00
N PHE A 42 3.39 -13.87 -2.10
CA PHE A 42 3.42 -12.40 -2.15
C PHE A 42 4.10 -11.89 -3.42
N ARG A 43 5.23 -12.47 -3.85
CA ARG A 43 5.87 -12.11 -5.12
C ARG A 43 4.96 -12.36 -6.32
N LEU A 44 4.23 -13.47 -6.30
CA LEU A 44 3.23 -13.76 -7.32
C LEU A 44 2.11 -12.72 -7.30
N TYR A 45 1.64 -12.33 -6.11
CA TYR A 45 0.64 -11.28 -5.95
C TYR A 45 1.10 -9.94 -6.52
N LEU A 46 2.37 -9.55 -6.35
CA LEU A 46 2.91 -8.32 -6.96
C LEU A 46 2.79 -8.29 -8.49
N ILE A 47 2.72 -9.46 -9.13
CA ILE A 47 2.62 -9.60 -10.59
C ILE A 47 1.17 -9.72 -11.03
N VAL A 48 0.41 -10.57 -10.35
CA VAL A 48 -0.98 -10.87 -10.73
C VAL A 48 -1.93 -9.76 -10.26
N GLY A 49 -1.66 -9.17 -9.10
CA GLY A 49 -2.55 -8.20 -8.47
C GLY A 49 -3.82 -8.80 -7.90
N GLY A 50 -4.82 -7.96 -7.66
CA GLY A 50 -6.12 -8.32 -7.11
C GLY A 50 -7.29 -8.19 -8.11
N MET A 51 -7.05 -7.83 -9.36
CA MET A 51 -8.13 -7.69 -10.35
C MET A 51 -8.79 -9.05 -10.65
N PRO A 52 -10.11 -9.23 -10.43
CA PRO A 52 -10.77 -10.53 -10.51
C PRO A 52 -10.55 -11.28 -11.82
N ALA A 53 -10.62 -10.58 -12.95
CA ALA A 53 -10.41 -11.20 -14.28
C ALA A 53 -8.96 -11.70 -14.46
N VAL A 54 -7.98 -11.01 -13.85
CA VAL A 54 -6.56 -11.38 -13.91
C VAL A 54 -6.29 -12.58 -13.02
N VAL A 55 -6.82 -12.56 -11.78
CA VAL A 55 -6.70 -13.67 -10.82
C VAL A 55 -7.33 -14.95 -11.37
N ASP A 56 -8.53 -14.86 -11.92
CA ASP A 56 -9.23 -16.00 -12.53
C ASP A 56 -8.43 -16.58 -13.71
N ALA A 57 -7.89 -15.73 -14.58
CA ALA A 57 -7.05 -16.17 -15.68
C ALA A 57 -5.79 -16.89 -15.20
N TYR A 58 -5.13 -16.36 -14.16
CA TYR A 58 -3.96 -17.01 -13.58
C TYR A 58 -4.31 -18.37 -12.98
N ILE A 59 -5.37 -18.47 -12.18
CA ILE A 59 -5.82 -19.74 -11.56
C ILE A 59 -6.11 -20.80 -12.62
N ARG A 60 -6.75 -20.43 -13.74
CA ARG A 60 -7.09 -21.37 -14.81
C ARG A 60 -5.93 -21.79 -15.68
N THR A 61 -4.95 -20.89 -15.90
CA THR A 61 -3.94 -21.12 -16.94
C THR A 61 -2.52 -21.26 -16.41
N ASN A 62 -2.22 -20.75 -15.21
CA ASN A 62 -0.87 -20.56 -14.67
C ASN A 62 0.06 -19.81 -15.66
N ASN A 63 -0.50 -18.99 -16.56
CA ASN A 63 0.22 -18.36 -17.66
C ASN A 63 0.35 -16.85 -17.46
N LEU A 64 1.55 -16.40 -17.10
CA LEU A 64 1.83 -14.98 -16.87
C LEU A 64 1.69 -14.12 -18.14
N LYS A 65 1.86 -14.68 -19.32
CA LYS A 65 1.64 -13.92 -20.56
C LYS A 65 0.16 -13.57 -20.74
N GLU A 66 -0.73 -14.48 -20.38
CA GLU A 66 -2.17 -14.22 -20.39
C GLU A 66 -2.57 -13.20 -19.33
N VAL A 67 -1.98 -13.29 -18.13
CA VAL A 67 -2.12 -12.27 -17.05
C VAL A 67 -1.77 -10.88 -17.58
N LEU A 68 -0.58 -10.71 -18.15
CA LEU A 68 -0.13 -9.45 -18.73
C LEU A 68 -1.06 -8.91 -19.81
N ARG A 69 -1.52 -9.79 -20.71
CA ARG A 69 -2.44 -9.40 -21.79
C ARG A 69 -3.75 -8.80 -21.23
N ILE A 70 -4.30 -9.42 -20.17
CA ILE A 70 -5.53 -8.93 -19.54
C ILE A 70 -5.26 -7.61 -18.80
N GLN A 71 -4.17 -7.50 -18.03
CA GLN A 71 -3.79 -6.28 -17.34
C GLN A 71 -3.60 -5.10 -18.31
N GLN A 72 -2.87 -5.29 -19.40
CA GLN A 72 -2.71 -4.29 -20.46
C GLN A 72 -4.05 -3.90 -21.07
N GLY A 73 -4.96 -4.86 -21.25
CA GLY A 73 -6.34 -4.60 -21.69
C GLY A 73 -7.10 -3.69 -20.69
N ILE A 74 -6.98 -3.93 -19.40
CA ILE A 74 -7.60 -3.10 -18.34
C ILE A 74 -6.98 -1.69 -18.34
N VAL A 75 -5.66 -1.56 -18.43
CA VAL A 75 -4.98 -0.26 -18.52
C VAL A 75 -5.48 0.52 -19.74
N GLN A 76 -5.63 -0.13 -20.90
CA GLN A 76 -6.19 0.51 -22.11
C GLN A 76 -7.65 0.93 -21.93
N LEU A 77 -8.45 0.18 -21.16
CA LEU A 77 -9.82 0.58 -20.82
C LEU A 77 -9.82 1.83 -19.95
N TYR A 78 -8.92 1.93 -18.96
CA TYR A 78 -8.77 3.13 -18.15
C TYR A 78 -8.44 4.36 -19.01
N TYR A 79 -7.49 4.25 -19.95
CA TYR A 79 -7.21 5.35 -20.90
C TYR A 79 -8.44 5.76 -21.72
N LYS A 80 -9.22 4.79 -22.20
CA LYS A 80 -10.46 5.07 -22.94
C LYS A 80 -11.53 5.75 -22.10
N ASP A 81 -11.69 5.34 -20.85
CA ASP A 81 -12.69 5.93 -19.95
C ASP A 81 -12.25 7.34 -19.52
N ILE A 82 -10.99 7.55 -19.18
CA ILE A 82 -10.40 8.87 -18.96
C ILE A 82 -10.72 9.79 -20.14
N ALA A 83 -10.46 9.30 -21.37
CA ALA A 83 -10.72 10.04 -22.59
C ALA A 83 -12.20 10.42 -22.81
N LYS A 84 -13.14 9.64 -22.28
CA LYS A 84 -14.56 9.80 -22.44
C LYS A 84 -15.16 10.81 -21.45
N TYR A 85 -14.70 10.81 -20.20
CA TYR A 85 -15.32 11.57 -19.12
C TYR A 85 -14.81 13.00 -18.99
N ASP A 86 -13.60 13.30 -19.43
CA ASP A 86 -13.02 14.64 -19.31
C ASP A 86 -12.56 15.17 -20.68
N LYS A 87 -13.51 15.73 -21.42
CA LYS A 87 -13.22 16.33 -22.74
C LYS A 87 -12.32 17.54 -22.64
N ASP A 88 -12.43 18.32 -21.57
CA ASP A 88 -11.74 19.58 -21.40
C ASP A 88 -10.33 19.40 -20.74
N ASN A 89 -10.19 18.41 -19.87
CA ASN A 89 -8.95 18.07 -19.16
C ASN A 89 -8.37 16.70 -19.55
N LYS A 90 -8.86 16.10 -20.62
CA LYS A 90 -8.48 14.76 -21.09
C LYS A 90 -6.96 14.55 -21.18
N LEU A 91 -6.25 15.53 -21.70
CA LEU A 91 -4.80 15.47 -21.88
C LEU A 91 -4.08 15.41 -20.53
N TYR A 92 -4.60 16.07 -19.50
CA TYR A 92 -3.99 16.09 -18.18
C TYR A 92 -4.20 14.77 -17.43
N LEU A 93 -5.38 14.16 -17.53
CA LEU A 93 -5.66 12.86 -16.91
C LEU A 93 -4.79 11.76 -17.50
N ASP A 94 -4.66 11.72 -18.83
CA ASP A 94 -3.81 10.77 -19.55
C ASP A 94 -2.33 10.93 -19.13
N GLU A 95 -1.84 12.18 -19.07
CA GLU A 95 -0.48 12.50 -18.62
C GLU A 95 -0.25 12.06 -17.17
N ILE A 96 -1.15 12.45 -16.25
CA ILE A 96 -1.03 12.08 -14.82
C ILE A 96 -0.98 10.55 -14.68
N PHE A 97 -1.89 9.83 -15.33
CA PHE A 97 -1.97 8.39 -15.23
C PHE A 97 -0.71 7.71 -15.80
N SER A 98 -0.20 8.18 -16.92
CA SER A 98 1.00 7.63 -17.55
C SER A 98 2.28 7.89 -16.75
N LEU A 99 2.33 8.97 -15.97
CA LEU A 99 3.48 9.34 -15.15
C LEU A 99 3.56 8.56 -13.82
N ILE A 100 2.47 7.95 -13.34
CA ILE A 100 2.46 7.26 -12.04
C ILE A 100 3.64 6.30 -11.86
N PRO A 101 3.97 5.39 -12.81
CA PRO A 101 5.09 4.47 -12.64
C PRO A 101 6.44 5.15 -12.50
N SER A 102 6.69 6.22 -13.27
CA SER A 102 7.95 6.96 -13.22
C SER A 102 8.09 7.77 -11.94
N GLU A 103 7.01 8.44 -11.49
CA GLU A 103 7.00 9.21 -10.25
C GLU A 103 7.24 8.32 -9.01
N LEU A 104 6.66 7.14 -8.97
CA LEU A 104 6.88 6.17 -7.90
C LEU A 104 8.32 5.61 -7.88
N ASN A 105 9.04 5.63 -9.00
CA ASN A 105 10.44 5.23 -9.07
C ASN A 105 11.42 6.35 -8.71
N ASN A 106 10.96 7.59 -8.64
CA ASN A 106 11.78 8.71 -8.20
C ASN A 106 12.18 8.55 -6.74
N LYS A 107 13.33 9.12 -6.36
CA LYS A 107 13.87 9.01 -5.00
C LYS A 107 12.87 9.44 -3.90
N ASN A 108 12.07 10.46 -4.19
CA ASN A 108 11.11 11.02 -3.23
C ASN A 108 9.69 10.47 -3.42
N LYS A 109 9.43 9.69 -4.48
CA LYS A 109 8.12 9.10 -4.84
C LYS A 109 6.93 10.07 -4.77
N ARG A 110 7.21 11.37 -4.71
CA ARG A 110 6.19 12.43 -4.73
C ARG A 110 5.81 12.69 -6.15
N PHE A 111 4.52 12.90 -6.38
CA PHE A 111 4.06 13.34 -7.69
C PHE A 111 4.58 14.75 -7.95
N ILE A 112 5.51 14.89 -8.91
CA ILE A 112 6.17 16.17 -9.24
C ILE A 112 5.37 16.89 -10.30
N MET A 113 4.61 17.89 -9.86
CA MET A 113 3.73 18.66 -10.72
C MET A 113 4.42 19.38 -11.88
N LYS A 114 5.70 19.73 -11.71
CA LYS A 114 6.50 20.39 -12.77
C LYS A 114 6.77 19.45 -13.95
N ASP A 115 6.74 18.14 -13.74
CA ASP A 115 6.94 17.15 -14.79
C ASP A 115 5.75 17.08 -15.76
N LEU A 116 4.58 17.62 -15.33
CA LEU A 116 3.43 17.83 -16.21
C LEU A 116 3.56 19.11 -17.04
N ASN A 117 3.99 20.21 -16.44
CA ASN A 117 4.13 21.51 -17.13
C ASN A 117 4.97 22.48 -16.29
N GLU A 118 5.95 23.17 -16.92
CA GLU A 118 6.81 24.16 -16.25
C GLU A 118 6.02 25.32 -15.59
N ASN A 119 4.87 25.71 -16.17
CA ASN A 119 3.98 26.76 -15.68
C ASN A 119 2.83 26.22 -14.83
N PHE A 120 3.07 25.16 -14.10
CA PHE A 120 2.08 24.42 -13.35
C PHE A 120 1.38 25.29 -12.29
N ARG A 121 0.02 25.17 -12.23
CA ARG A 121 -0.81 25.62 -11.10
C ARG A 121 -1.64 24.43 -10.62
N PHE A 122 -1.47 24.03 -9.36
CA PHE A 122 -2.19 22.89 -8.76
C PHE A 122 -3.70 22.94 -8.99
N SER A 123 -4.31 24.13 -8.85
CA SER A 123 -5.75 24.33 -9.04
C SER A 123 -6.28 23.89 -10.40
N ARG A 124 -5.44 23.83 -11.43
CA ARG A 124 -5.83 23.39 -12.77
C ARG A 124 -5.94 21.88 -12.89
N TYR A 125 -5.19 21.13 -12.06
CA TYR A 125 -5.10 19.66 -12.13
C TYR A 125 -5.80 18.98 -10.96
N GLU A 126 -6.22 19.75 -9.95
CA GLU A 126 -6.85 19.25 -8.74
C GLU A 126 -8.05 18.35 -9.04
N ASN A 127 -8.94 18.78 -9.95
CA ASN A 127 -10.09 18.00 -10.38
C ASN A 127 -9.68 16.66 -11.05
N SER A 128 -8.54 16.63 -11.74
CA SER A 128 -8.02 15.42 -12.38
C SER A 128 -7.57 14.40 -11.33
N PHE A 129 -6.89 14.83 -10.27
CA PHE A 129 -6.51 13.95 -9.16
C PHE A 129 -7.71 13.46 -8.36
N ILE A 130 -8.70 14.34 -8.12
CA ILE A 130 -9.96 13.98 -7.48
C ILE A 130 -10.67 12.93 -8.32
N TRP A 131 -10.75 13.13 -9.63
CA TRP A 131 -11.40 12.17 -10.53
C TRP A 131 -10.72 10.79 -10.50
N LEU A 132 -9.38 10.73 -10.59
CA LEU A 132 -8.64 9.45 -10.53
C LEU A 132 -8.87 8.72 -9.22
N LYS A 133 -8.97 9.46 -8.10
CA LYS A 133 -9.30 8.92 -6.79
C LYS A 133 -10.74 8.37 -6.74
N GLU A 134 -11.72 9.18 -7.14
CA GLU A 134 -13.14 8.81 -7.08
C GLU A 134 -13.50 7.69 -8.07
N ALA A 135 -12.82 7.63 -9.21
CA ALA A 135 -12.91 6.53 -10.15
C ALA A 135 -12.25 5.23 -9.65
N GLY A 136 -11.57 5.28 -8.49
CA GLY A 136 -10.86 4.13 -7.94
C GLY A 136 -9.65 3.67 -8.77
N VAL A 137 -9.10 4.53 -9.62
CA VAL A 137 -7.96 4.22 -10.48
C VAL A 137 -6.65 4.44 -9.76
N ALA A 138 -6.58 5.50 -8.93
CA ALA A 138 -5.37 5.85 -8.20
C ALA A 138 -5.66 6.18 -6.73
N LEU A 139 -4.65 6.00 -5.89
CA LEU A 139 -4.67 6.18 -4.45
C LEU A 139 -3.73 7.31 -4.06
N PRO A 140 -4.23 8.55 -3.85
CA PRO A 140 -3.40 9.62 -3.35
C PRO A 140 -3.10 9.45 -1.86
N VAL A 141 -1.82 9.50 -1.51
CA VAL A 141 -1.30 9.46 -0.13
C VAL A 141 -0.71 10.81 0.18
N TYR A 142 -1.38 11.59 1.02
CA TYR A 142 -1.02 12.98 1.28
C TYR A 142 0.06 13.12 2.35
N CYS A 143 0.89 14.16 2.23
CA CYS A 143 1.87 14.50 3.25
C CYS A 143 1.19 15.11 4.48
N VAL A 144 1.58 14.66 5.66
CA VAL A 144 1.29 15.36 6.92
C VAL A 144 2.54 16.10 7.39
N GLN A 145 2.34 17.29 7.99
CA GLN A 145 3.45 18.10 8.49
C GLN A 145 3.92 17.66 9.86
N GLU A 146 2.99 17.15 10.68
CA GLU A 146 3.26 16.60 12.00
C GLU A 146 2.53 15.26 12.13
N PRO A 147 3.20 14.20 12.63
CA PRO A 147 2.60 12.88 12.83
C PRO A 147 1.85 12.84 14.18
N GLU A 148 0.81 13.66 14.29
CA GLU A 148 -0.05 13.80 15.48
C GLU A 148 -1.52 13.61 15.11
N ILE A 149 -2.30 13.04 16.04
CA ILE A 149 -3.75 12.82 15.87
C ILE A 149 -4.51 14.13 16.13
N PRO A 150 -5.47 14.49 15.28
CA PRO A 150 -5.88 13.87 14.01
C PRO A 150 -4.94 14.23 12.86
N LEU A 151 -4.45 13.22 12.15
CA LEU A 151 -3.51 13.40 11.02
C LEU A 151 -4.06 14.33 9.92
N LEU A 152 -5.38 14.33 9.75
CA LEU A 152 -6.07 15.18 8.78
C LEU A 152 -5.78 16.68 8.98
N LEU A 153 -5.57 17.13 10.24
CA LEU A 153 -5.37 18.55 10.56
C LEU A 153 -4.03 19.10 10.06
N SER A 154 -3.01 18.24 9.92
CA SER A 154 -1.69 18.62 9.41
C SER A 154 -1.46 18.25 7.93
N LYS A 155 -2.52 17.80 7.23
CA LYS A 155 -2.49 17.36 5.83
C LYS A 155 -2.15 18.53 4.89
N SER A 156 -1.17 18.30 4.02
CA SER A 156 -0.84 19.18 2.88
C SER A 156 -1.61 18.74 1.64
N THR A 157 -2.40 19.61 1.04
CA THR A 157 -3.24 19.27 -0.12
C THR A 157 -2.47 19.12 -1.43
N ASN A 158 -1.32 19.77 -1.54
CA ASN A 158 -0.50 19.83 -2.77
C ASN A 158 0.77 18.97 -2.72
N LEU A 159 0.96 18.20 -1.65
CA LEU A 159 2.08 17.28 -1.50
C LEU A 159 1.54 15.87 -1.28
N PHE A 160 1.67 15.01 -2.29
CA PHE A 160 1.20 13.62 -2.20
C PHE A 160 2.04 12.69 -3.07
N LYS A 161 1.97 11.40 -2.73
CA LYS A 161 2.36 10.28 -3.58
C LYS A 161 1.10 9.77 -4.26
N LEU A 162 1.22 9.28 -5.50
CA LEU A 162 0.08 8.73 -6.24
C LEU A 162 0.35 7.27 -6.59
N PHE A 163 -0.32 6.36 -5.90
CA PHE A 163 -0.23 4.93 -6.15
C PHE A 163 -1.36 4.48 -7.07
N LEU A 164 -1.20 3.34 -7.73
CA LEU A 164 -2.30 2.68 -8.44
C LEU A 164 -3.14 1.85 -7.48
N SER A 165 -4.43 1.72 -7.79
CA SER A 165 -5.36 0.90 -7.01
C SER A 165 -5.06 -0.59 -7.08
N ASP A 166 -4.25 -1.05 -8.04
CA ASP A 166 -3.83 -2.44 -8.18
C ASP A 166 -2.34 -2.56 -8.53
N VAL A 167 -1.62 -3.34 -7.71
CA VAL A 167 -0.17 -3.53 -7.87
C VAL A 167 0.19 -4.31 -9.13
N GLY A 168 -0.65 -5.25 -9.57
CA GLY A 168 -0.45 -6.00 -10.80
C GLY A 168 -0.60 -5.12 -12.03
N LEU A 169 -1.53 -4.16 -12.02
CA LEU A 169 -1.63 -3.15 -13.08
C LEU A 169 -0.38 -2.27 -13.12
N LEU A 170 0.10 -1.81 -11.95
CA LEU A 170 1.36 -1.06 -11.89
C LEU A 170 2.52 -1.88 -12.46
N ALA A 171 2.66 -3.15 -12.06
CA ALA A 171 3.70 -4.03 -12.58
C ALA A 171 3.62 -4.23 -14.10
N SER A 172 2.41 -4.21 -14.68
CA SER A 172 2.19 -4.34 -16.12
C SER A 172 2.53 -3.08 -16.93
N MET A 173 2.63 -1.92 -16.27
CA MET A 173 2.99 -0.63 -16.90
C MET A 173 4.51 -0.42 -16.98
N TYR A 174 5.31 -1.23 -16.30
CA TYR A 174 6.77 -1.22 -16.42
C TYR A 174 7.23 -2.00 -17.66
N VAL A 175 8.53 -1.90 -17.95
CA VAL A 175 9.16 -2.56 -19.10
C VAL A 175 8.96 -4.09 -19.05
N ASP A 176 8.77 -4.71 -20.22
CA ASP A 176 8.64 -6.16 -20.37
C ASP A 176 9.80 -6.91 -19.69
N GLY A 177 9.44 -8.00 -19.00
CA GLY A 177 10.40 -8.84 -18.27
C GLY A 177 10.57 -8.50 -16.79
N LEU A 178 9.99 -7.40 -16.28
CA LEU A 178 10.01 -7.07 -14.85
C LEU A 178 9.40 -8.21 -14.01
N GLN A 179 8.35 -8.84 -14.52
CA GLN A 179 7.64 -9.94 -13.87
C GLN A 179 8.55 -11.14 -13.59
N LEU A 180 9.39 -11.52 -14.56
CA LEU A 180 10.37 -12.60 -14.37
C LEU A 180 11.43 -12.21 -13.34
N LYS A 181 11.85 -10.96 -13.32
CA LYS A 181 12.82 -10.45 -12.37
C LYS A 181 12.27 -10.44 -10.94
N ILE A 182 10.99 -10.12 -10.74
CA ILE A 182 10.30 -10.22 -9.45
C ILE A 182 10.31 -11.67 -8.95
N LEU A 183 9.94 -12.63 -9.81
CA LEU A 183 9.93 -14.06 -9.47
C LEU A 183 11.32 -14.59 -9.14
N ASN A 184 12.32 -14.20 -9.94
CA ASN A 184 13.70 -14.66 -9.81
C ASN A 184 14.48 -13.98 -8.68
N ARG A 185 13.86 -13.06 -7.93
CA ARG A 185 14.52 -12.29 -6.85
C ARG A 185 15.77 -11.56 -7.34
N GLU A 186 15.76 -11.01 -8.56
CA GLU A 186 16.91 -10.30 -9.11
C GLU A 186 17.24 -9.07 -8.26
N LYS A 187 18.54 -8.90 -7.93
CA LYS A 187 19.00 -7.90 -6.95
C LYS A 187 19.10 -6.48 -7.54
N ASP A 188 19.08 -6.36 -8.84
CA ASP A 188 19.38 -5.10 -9.56
C ASP A 188 18.18 -4.19 -9.74
N ILE A 189 17.02 -4.56 -9.21
CA ILE A 189 15.77 -3.80 -9.37
C ILE A 189 15.36 -3.18 -8.04
N ASN A 190 15.04 -1.88 -8.11
CA ASN A 190 14.39 -1.20 -7.01
C ASN A 190 12.89 -1.57 -6.96
N PHE A 191 12.57 -2.61 -6.20
CA PHE A 191 11.17 -3.02 -5.98
C PHE A 191 10.41 -2.12 -4.98
N GLY A 192 11.04 -1.10 -4.44
CA GLY A 192 10.45 -0.25 -3.41
C GLY A 192 9.10 0.33 -3.82
N ALA A 193 8.99 0.84 -5.05
CA ALA A 193 7.74 1.41 -5.57
C ALA A 193 6.60 0.38 -5.62
N ILE A 194 6.89 -0.84 -6.06
CA ILE A 194 5.90 -1.93 -6.19
C ILE A 194 5.46 -2.40 -4.78
N TYR A 195 6.40 -2.55 -3.85
CA TYR A 195 6.09 -2.93 -2.46
C TYR A 195 5.25 -1.87 -1.77
N GLU A 196 5.60 -0.59 -1.92
CA GLU A 196 4.80 0.50 -1.35
C GLU A 196 3.42 0.60 -2.00
N ASN A 197 3.30 0.33 -3.32
CA ASN A 197 2.00 0.29 -3.97
C ASN A 197 1.12 -0.85 -3.42
N ALA A 198 1.68 -2.04 -3.24
CA ALA A 198 0.95 -3.15 -2.61
C ALA A 198 0.51 -2.79 -1.19
N ALA A 199 1.39 -2.14 -0.41
CA ALA A 199 1.05 -1.67 0.93
C ALA A 199 -0.08 -0.61 0.91
N ALA A 200 -0.01 0.38 0.03
CA ALA A 200 -1.06 1.38 -0.12
C ALA A 200 -2.41 0.76 -0.48
N GLN A 201 -2.42 -0.19 -1.41
CA GLN A 201 -3.61 -0.93 -1.83
C GLN A 201 -4.24 -1.69 -0.67
N GLU A 202 -3.46 -2.49 0.06
CA GLU A 202 -3.94 -3.29 1.21
C GLU A 202 -4.47 -2.40 2.34
N LEU A 203 -3.70 -1.40 2.75
CA LEU A 203 -4.12 -0.47 3.80
C LEU A 203 -5.43 0.25 3.43
N LYS A 204 -5.58 0.67 2.16
CA LYS A 204 -6.82 1.32 1.70
C LYS A 204 -7.99 0.34 1.67
N ALA A 205 -7.79 -0.90 1.24
CA ALA A 205 -8.80 -1.96 1.26
C ALA A 205 -9.27 -2.26 2.69
N HIS A 206 -8.39 -2.11 3.68
CA HIS A 206 -8.70 -2.29 5.11
C HIS A 206 -9.26 -1.04 5.79
N GLY A 207 -9.62 -0.01 5.02
CA GLY A 207 -10.35 1.16 5.50
C GLY A 207 -9.49 2.25 6.14
N PHE A 208 -8.17 2.20 5.96
CA PHE A 208 -7.31 3.28 6.45
C PHE A 208 -7.33 4.50 5.53
N GLU A 209 -7.30 5.70 6.13
CA GLU A 209 -6.88 6.90 5.42
C GLU A 209 -5.34 6.95 5.41
N LEU A 210 -4.79 7.19 4.21
CA LEU A 210 -3.37 7.06 3.97
C LEU A 210 -2.67 8.41 3.97
N TYR A 211 -1.66 8.52 4.80
CA TYR A 211 -0.75 9.65 4.85
C TYR A 211 0.70 9.18 4.80
N TYR A 212 1.62 10.08 4.45
CA TYR A 212 3.05 9.92 4.67
C TYR A 212 3.57 11.15 5.42
N PHE A 213 4.68 11.01 6.09
CA PHE A 213 5.31 12.13 6.79
C PHE A 213 6.62 12.48 6.12
N ASN A 214 6.91 13.79 6.01
CA ASN A 214 8.20 14.24 5.54
C ASN A 214 8.58 15.59 6.17
N SER A 215 9.75 15.61 6.81
CA SER A 215 10.35 16.85 7.30
C SER A 215 11.84 16.91 6.99
N LYS A 216 12.38 18.14 6.91
CA LYS A 216 13.83 18.34 6.69
C LYS A 216 14.68 17.80 7.86
N LYS A 217 14.15 17.80 9.06
CA LYS A 217 14.85 17.41 10.29
C LYS A 217 14.85 15.89 10.50
N GLN A 218 13.71 15.25 10.27
CA GLN A 218 13.54 13.83 10.62
C GLN A 218 13.63 12.90 9.44
N GLY A 219 13.35 13.38 8.21
CA GLY A 219 13.31 12.58 7.00
C GLY A 219 11.89 12.20 6.60
N GLU A 220 11.74 11.17 5.76
CA GLU A 220 10.48 10.71 5.21
C GLU A 220 10.12 9.32 5.76
N LEU A 221 8.87 9.16 6.21
CA LEU A 221 8.22 7.88 6.53
C LEU A 221 7.33 7.49 5.36
N ASP A 222 7.33 6.21 4.98
CA ASP A 222 6.58 5.73 3.83
C ASP A 222 5.08 5.90 4.01
N PHE A 223 4.55 5.50 5.18
CA PHE A 223 3.16 5.71 5.58
C PHE A 223 3.04 6.09 7.05
N VAL A 224 1.97 6.83 7.34
CA VAL A 224 1.54 7.16 8.71
C VAL A 224 0.02 7.00 8.75
N ILE A 225 -0.48 6.20 9.68
CA ILE A 225 -1.92 5.94 9.86
C ILE A 225 -2.36 6.18 11.30
N GLU A 226 -3.65 6.39 11.49
CA GLU A 226 -4.27 6.37 12.82
C GLU A 226 -4.67 4.93 13.14
N TYR A 227 -4.19 4.42 14.25
CA TYR A 227 -4.43 3.04 14.67
C TYR A 227 -4.56 2.93 16.19
N LYS A 228 -5.69 2.41 16.67
CA LYS A 228 -5.97 2.23 18.12
C LYS A 228 -5.76 3.51 18.93
N GLY A 229 -6.24 4.63 18.39
CA GLY A 229 -6.11 5.93 19.06
C GLY A 229 -4.69 6.52 19.10
N ASN A 230 -3.75 5.96 18.34
CA ASN A 230 -2.37 6.44 18.24
C ASN A 230 -1.95 6.62 16.79
N VAL A 231 -0.88 7.39 16.58
CA VAL A 231 -0.17 7.41 15.31
C VAL A 231 0.67 6.15 15.18
N LEU A 232 0.53 5.45 14.07
CA LEU A 232 1.33 4.27 13.72
C LEU A 232 2.12 4.55 12.45
N PRO A 233 3.44 4.78 12.56
CA PRO A 233 4.34 4.85 11.41
C PRO A 233 4.59 3.47 10.80
N LEU A 234 4.62 3.42 9.47
CA LEU A 234 4.90 2.22 8.69
C LEU A 234 6.05 2.50 7.72
N GLU A 235 7.03 1.60 7.69
CA GLU A 235 8.13 1.58 6.72
C GLU A 235 8.05 0.32 5.87
N ILE A 236 8.28 0.44 4.57
CA ILE A 236 8.23 -0.66 3.61
C ILE A 236 9.63 -0.92 3.06
N LYS A 237 10.15 -2.11 3.27
CA LYS A 237 11.51 -2.49 2.89
C LYS A 237 11.52 -3.72 1.99
N SER A 238 11.86 -3.55 0.72
CA SER A 238 11.99 -4.65 -0.26
C SER A 238 13.38 -5.29 -0.30
N GLY A 239 14.38 -4.68 0.35
CA GLY A 239 15.78 -5.09 0.30
C GLY A 239 16.34 -5.62 1.63
N LYS A 240 17.61 -6.07 1.59
CA LYS A 240 18.31 -6.62 2.77
C LYS A 240 18.61 -5.59 3.87
N ALA A 241 18.63 -4.30 3.53
CA ALA A 241 18.95 -3.24 4.49
C ALA A 241 17.69 -2.77 5.25
N TYR A 242 16.81 -3.69 5.62
CA TYR A 242 15.52 -3.39 6.25
C TYR A 242 15.64 -2.73 7.64
N THR A 243 16.77 -2.92 8.33
CA THR A 243 17.05 -2.29 9.63
C THR A 243 17.54 -0.84 9.52
N ARG A 244 17.70 -0.31 8.29
CA ARG A 244 18.09 1.10 8.07
C ARG A 244 16.84 1.94 7.83
N HIS A 245 16.41 2.67 8.84
CA HIS A 245 15.21 3.52 8.83
C HIS A 245 15.42 4.79 9.66
N ASN A 246 16.42 5.59 9.29
CA ASN A 246 16.84 6.77 10.05
C ASN A 246 15.69 7.74 10.35
N ALA A 247 14.75 7.92 9.42
CA ALA A 247 13.59 8.78 9.63
C ALA A 247 12.68 8.24 10.74
N LEU A 248 12.44 6.93 10.73
CA LEU A 248 11.65 6.26 11.76
C LEU A 248 12.32 6.38 13.14
N ASP A 249 13.63 6.15 13.21
CA ASP A 249 14.40 6.29 14.46
C ASP A 249 14.33 7.72 15.01
N ASN A 250 14.42 8.73 14.12
CA ASN A 250 14.33 10.13 14.50
C ASN A 250 12.96 10.49 15.06
N VAL A 251 11.89 10.02 14.41
CA VAL A 251 10.52 10.27 14.82
C VAL A 251 10.19 9.58 16.14
N LEU A 252 10.64 8.32 16.33
CA LEU A 252 10.43 7.57 17.58
C LEU A 252 11.18 8.15 18.79
N LYS A 253 12.31 8.85 18.57
CA LYS A 253 13.07 9.55 19.58
C LYS A 253 12.50 10.92 19.95
N ASP A 254 11.65 11.49 19.10
CA ASP A 254 11.05 12.80 19.36
C ASP A 254 9.87 12.64 20.32
N GLU A 255 10.08 13.00 21.59
CA GLU A 255 9.10 12.85 22.67
C GLU A 255 7.79 13.61 22.41
N ARG A 256 7.82 14.65 21.55
CA ARG A 256 6.61 15.42 21.20
C ARG A 256 5.52 14.55 20.58
N TYR A 257 5.92 13.56 19.78
CA TYR A 257 4.96 12.72 19.06
C TYR A 257 4.40 11.57 19.90
N ALA A 258 5.03 11.23 21.02
CA ALA A 258 4.60 10.18 21.95
C ALA A 258 4.21 8.84 21.27
N ILE A 259 4.88 8.49 20.15
CA ILE A 259 4.58 7.30 19.34
C ILE A 259 4.98 6.05 20.13
N PRO A 260 4.00 5.14 20.41
CA PRO A 260 4.27 3.97 21.24
C PRO A 260 4.91 2.83 20.46
N GLN A 261 4.67 2.73 19.15
CA GLN A 261 5.09 1.63 18.29
C GLN A 261 5.21 2.06 16.85
N ALA A 262 6.07 1.37 16.09
CA ALA A 262 6.14 1.45 14.63
C ALA A 262 6.25 0.07 14.02
N LEU A 263 5.85 -0.08 12.75
CA LEU A 263 5.97 -1.33 12.01
C LEU A 263 6.92 -1.15 10.81
N VAL A 264 7.78 -2.12 10.60
CA VAL A 264 8.61 -2.23 9.40
C VAL A 264 8.23 -3.51 8.67
N PHE A 265 7.59 -3.35 7.52
CA PHE A 265 7.26 -4.48 6.67
C PHE A 265 8.42 -4.80 5.73
N CYS A 266 8.91 -6.03 5.79
CA CYS A 266 10.12 -6.45 5.08
C CYS A 266 10.01 -7.89 4.56
N ASN A 267 11.12 -8.44 4.04
CA ASN A 267 11.16 -9.82 3.56
C ASN A 267 11.52 -10.84 4.65
N GLU A 268 11.90 -10.37 5.82
CA GLU A 268 12.36 -11.21 6.93
C GLU A 268 11.19 -11.60 7.85
N ASN A 269 11.44 -12.62 8.66
CA ASN A 269 10.45 -13.11 9.63
C ASN A 269 10.21 -12.12 10.79
N ILE A 270 9.20 -12.35 11.62
CA ILE A 270 8.82 -11.45 12.71
C ILE A 270 9.96 -11.32 13.72
N SER A 271 10.26 -10.07 14.06
CA SER A 271 11.14 -9.72 15.17
C SER A 271 10.76 -8.38 15.79
N THR A 272 11.17 -8.13 17.01
CA THR A 272 10.88 -6.86 17.72
C THR A 272 12.15 -6.31 18.32
N VAL A 273 12.38 -5.00 18.09
CA VAL A 273 13.49 -4.26 18.68
C VAL A 273 12.92 -2.95 19.23
N ASP A 274 12.95 -2.77 20.53
CA ASP A 274 12.38 -1.62 21.23
C ASP A 274 10.92 -1.36 20.83
N LYS A 275 10.65 -0.20 20.23
CA LYS A 275 9.30 0.19 19.74
C LYS A 275 8.99 -0.30 18.33
N ILE A 276 9.94 -0.97 17.64
CA ILE A 276 9.80 -1.36 16.25
C ILE A 276 9.51 -2.85 16.15
N VAL A 277 8.42 -3.18 15.46
CA VAL A 277 8.08 -4.56 15.08
C VAL A 277 8.36 -4.73 13.60
N TYR A 278 9.27 -5.64 13.28
CA TYR A 278 9.53 -6.09 11.91
C TYR A 278 8.56 -7.21 11.58
N LEU A 279 7.91 -7.10 10.46
CA LEU A 279 6.89 -8.03 9.98
C LEU A 279 7.15 -8.43 8.54
N PRO A 280 6.93 -9.70 8.16
CA PRO A 280 6.89 -10.08 6.75
C PRO A 280 5.88 -9.24 6.00
N ILE A 281 6.24 -8.77 4.80
CA ILE A 281 5.39 -7.85 4.02
C ILE A 281 3.98 -8.40 3.76
N TYR A 282 3.80 -9.71 3.60
CA TYR A 282 2.48 -10.32 3.41
C TYR A 282 1.56 -10.17 4.62
N MET A 283 2.10 -9.85 5.80
CA MET A 283 1.31 -9.64 7.02
C MET A 283 0.60 -8.28 7.08
N ILE A 284 0.87 -7.38 6.14
CA ILE A 284 0.11 -6.14 6.02
C ILE A 284 -1.39 -6.42 5.85
N GLY A 285 -1.76 -7.56 5.26
CA GLY A 285 -3.13 -8.05 5.15
C GLY A 285 -3.84 -8.36 6.48
N PHE A 286 -3.12 -8.39 7.61
CA PHE A 286 -3.71 -8.53 8.94
C PHE A 286 -3.86 -7.21 9.70
N LEU A 287 -3.36 -6.11 9.13
CA LEU A 287 -3.54 -4.79 9.72
C LEU A 287 -4.91 -4.24 9.32
N GLU A 288 -5.89 -4.39 10.19
CA GLU A 288 -7.28 -3.97 9.97
C GLU A 288 -7.57 -2.69 10.77
N ASN A 289 -8.29 -1.74 10.15
CA ASN A 289 -8.79 -0.59 10.86
C ASN A 289 -9.93 -1.04 11.79
N GLU A 290 -9.80 -0.75 13.08
CA GLU A 290 -10.83 -1.10 14.06
C GLU A 290 -12.09 -0.27 13.79
N LYS A 291 -13.20 -0.97 13.59
CA LYS A 291 -14.52 -0.35 13.63
C LYS A 291 -14.82 -0.03 15.09
N ILE A 292 -15.19 1.21 15.38
CA ILE A 292 -15.68 1.58 16.71
C ILE A 292 -16.96 0.74 16.95
N ASP A 293 -16.93 -0.08 17.99
CA ASP A 293 -18.14 -0.74 18.46
C ASP A 293 -19.18 0.30 18.85
N GLU A 294 -20.46 -0.04 18.75
CA GLU A 294 -21.57 0.85 19.06
C GLU A 294 -21.39 1.39 20.50
N TYR A 295 -21.12 2.69 20.61
CA TYR A 295 -20.90 3.35 21.91
C TYR A 295 -22.19 4.07 22.29
N ILE A 296 -22.97 3.47 23.20
CA ILE A 296 -24.18 4.09 23.72
C ILE A 296 -23.78 4.90 24.96
N TYR A 297 -23.84 6.25 24.83
CA TYR A 297 -23.60 7.17 25.94
C TYR A 297 -24.88 7.97 26.21
N SER A 298 -25.42 7.86 27.42
CA SER A 298 -26.58 8.64 27.87
C SER A 298 -26.15 9.60 28.98
N ILE A 299 -26.53 10.85 28.85
CA ILE A 299 -26.33 11.85 29.91
C ILE A 299 -27.57 11.83 30.81
N ASP A 300 -27.38 11.65 32.10
CA ASP A 300 -28.44 11.84 33.09
C ASP A 300 -28.72 13.33 33.25
N LEU A 301 -29.88 13.77 32.81
CA LEU A 301 -30.34 15.16 32.93
C LEU A 301 -31.28 15.37 34.10
N SER A 302 -31.46 14.40 34.99
CA SER A 302 -32.39 14.51 36.14
C SER A 302 -32.05 15.64 37.09
N ALA A 303 -30.78 16.05 37.18
CA ALA A 303 -30.32 17.17 37.99
C ALA A 303 -30.64 18.57 37.44
N LEU A 304 -31.18 18.64 36.19
CA LEU A 304 -31.58 19.90 35.52
C LEU A 304 -33.08 20.18 35.61
N GLN A 305 -33.86 19.31 36.23
CA GLN A 305 -35.25 19.46 36.57
C GLN A 305 -35.37 19.94 38.02
#